data_d088aef6e6e7af8870333b5f710b372e
#
_entry.id   d088aef6e6e7af8870333b5f710b372e
#
_cell.length_a   1.000
_cell.length_b   1.000
_cell.length_c   1.000
_cell.angle_alpha   90.00
_cell.angle_beta   90.00
_cell.angle_gamma   90.00
#
_symmetry.space_group_name_H-M   'P 1'
#
loop_
_entity.id
_entity.type
_entity.pdbx_description
1 polymer ?
#
loop_
_entity_poly.entity_id
_entity_poly.type
_entity_poly.pdbx_seq_one_letter_code
_entity_poly.pdbx_strand_id
1 'polypeptide(L)'
;RARAYLAICQQKLQAPRPVPRTAEALYDRGIIELNRGHIAPAITYFEKALKLDPRADHAVYALAAAYARGGQVEKAIATLRQAIAMRETYRLHARRDPDFLPLRANSEFQRLVGIEIIE
;
A
#
# COMPACT_ATOMS: atom_id res chain seq x y z
N ARG A 1 -11.01 -34.39 -19.95
CA ARG A 1 -11.02 -34.33 -19.44
C ARG A 1 -10.80 -34.22 -19.19
N ALA A 2 -11.06 -33.83 -19.50
CA ALA A 2 -11.02 -33.64 -18.87
C ALA A 2 -10.94 -33.37 -18.90
N ARG A 3 -11.19 -33.28 -18.79
CA ARG A 3 -11.21 -32.80 -18.48
C ARG A 3 -10.87 -32.51 -18.18
N ALA A 4 -10.84 -32.05 -18.53
CA ALA A 4 -10.78 -31.78 -17.94
C ALA A 4 -10.64 -31.51 -17.74
N TYR A 5 -10.83 -31.61 -17.90
CA TYR A 5 -10.80 -31.16 -17.34
C TYR A 5 -10.40 -30.76 -17.22
N LEU A 6 -10.09 -30.21 -17.33
CA LEU A 6 -9.95 -29.91 -16.87
C LEU A 6 -9.81 -29.41 -16.66
N ALA A 7 -9.68 -28.80 -16.95
CA ALA A 7 -9.64 -28.53 -16.39
C ALA A 7 -9.50 -28.09 -16.19
N ILE A 8 -9.64 -27.95 -16.32
CA ILE A 8 -9.66 -27.76 -15.72
C ILE A 8 -9.38 -27.38 -15.37
N CYS A 9 -9.03 -26.89 -15.54
CA CYS A 9 -8.90 -26.76 -14.91
C CYS A 9 -8.75 -26.28 -14.88
N GLN A 10 -8.87 -25.94 -15.01
CA GLN A 10 -8.93 -25.80 -14.62
C GLN A 10 -8.92 -25.18 -14.39
N GLN A 11 -9.10 -25.02 -14.67
CA GLN A 11 -9.34 -24.82 -14.28
C GLN A 11 -9.24 -24.41 -13.95
N LYS A 12 -9.30 -24.47 -13.95
CA LYS A 12 -9.40 -24.34 -13.52
C LYS A 12 -9.29 -23.86 -13.40
N LEU A 13 -9.48 -23.85 -13.46
CA LEU A 13 -9.55 -23.37 -13.45
C LEU A 13 -9.49 -22.78 -13.19
N GLN A 14 -10.00 -23.11 -13.70
CA GLN A 14 -9.70 -22.06 -12.82
C GLN A 14 -10.86 -21.51 -12.02
N ALA A 15 -10.97 -21.95 -10.85
CA ALA A 15 -11.88 -21.32 -9.93
C ALA A 15 -11.45 -19.85 -9.80
N PRO A 16 -12.36 -18.87 -9.95
CA PRO A 16 -11.99 -17.49 -9.66
C PRO A 16 -11.56 -17.40 -8.22
N ARG A 17 -10.51 -16.65 -7.97
CA ARG A 17 -10.09 -16.42 -6.61
C ARG A 17 -11.23 -15.75 -5.85
N PRO A 18 -11.52 -16.19 -4.63
CA PRO A 18 -12.52 -15.50 -3.84
C PRO A 18 -12.15 -14.05 -3.68
N VAL A 19 -13.12 -13.17 -3.76
CA VAL A 19 -12.89 -11.76 -3.47
C VAL A 19 -12.49 -11.63 -2.01
N PRO A 20 -11.39 -10.95 -1.70
CA PRO A 20 -10.99 -10.77 -0.30
C PRO A 20 -12.09 -10.08 0.50
N ARG A 21 -12.38 -10.61 1.68
CA ARG A 21 -13.46 -10.07 2.52
C ARG A 21 -12.99 -9.51 3.83
N THR A 22 -11.74 -9.75 4.21
CA THR A 22 -11.20 -9.22 5.45
C THR A 22 -10.24 -8.11 5.14
N ALA A 23 -10.05 -7.21 6.12
CA ALA A 23 -9.09 -6.13 5.96
C ALA A 23 -7.70 -6.69 5.71
N GLU A 24 -7.34 -7.76 6.41
CA GLU A 24 -6.02 -8.37 6.25
C GLU A 24 -5.82 -8.92 4.85
N ALA A 25 -6.83 -9.63 4.32
CA ALA A 25 -6.72 -10.20 2.98
C ALA A 25 -6.65 -9.11 1.91
N LEU A 26 -7.39 -8.03 2.11
CA LEU A 26 -7.33 -6.90 1.19
C LEU A 26 -5.97 -6.21 1.24
N TYR A 27 -5.42 -6.06 2.44
CA TYR A 27 -4.08 -5.51 2.60
C TYR A 27 -3.05 -6.38 1.88
N ASP A 28 -3.11 -7.69 2.09
CA ASP A 28 -2.17 -8.61 1.46
C ASP A 28 -2.24 -8.51 -0.07
N ARG A 29 -3.45 -8.41 -0.58
CA ARG A 29 -3.64 -8.28 -2.02
C ARG A 29 -3.07 -6.96 -2.52
N GLY A 30 -3.28 -5.89 -1.75
CA GLY A 30 -2.70 -4.59 -2.10
C GLY A 30 -1.19 -4.64 -2.18
N ILE A 31 -0.55 -5.34 -1.22
CA ILE A 31 0.90 -5.48 -1.20
C ILE A 31 1.38 -6.24 -2.45
N ILE A 32 0.68 -7.30 -2.82
CA ILE A 32 1.03 -8.07 -4.00
C ILE A 32 0.97 -7.18 -5.25
N GLU A 33 -0.09 -6.41 -5.40
CA GLU A 33 -0.23 -5.54 -6.55
C GLU A 33 0.81 -4.43 -6.55
N LEU A 34 1.10 -3.88 -5.38
CA LEU A 34 2.12 -2.84 -5.27
C LEU A 34 3.48 -3.38 -5.68
N ASN A 35 3.82 -4.58 -5.24
CA ASN A 35 5.11 -5.21 -5.58
C ASN A 35 5.22 -5.52 -7.07
N ARG A 36 4.09 -5.68 -7.74
CA ARG A 36 4.05 -5.87 -9.19
C ARG A 36 4.06 -4.57 -9.96
N GLY A 37 4.04 -3.45 -9.26
CA GLY A 37 3.98 -2.14 -9.90
C GLY A 37 2.60 -1.69 -10.30
N HIS A 38 1.57 -2.42 -9.88
CA HIS A 38 0.19 -2.06 -10.17
C HIS A 38 -0.33 -1.10 -9.11
N ILE A 39 0.03 0.17 -9.26
CA ILE A 39 -0.20 1.16 -8.21
C ILE A 39 -1.69 1.41 -7.98
N ALA A 40 -2.46 1.65 -9.04
CA ALA A 40 -3.88 1.98 -8.89
C ALA A 40 -4.68 0.84 -8.25
N PRO A 41 -4.53 -0.42 -8.67
CA PRO A 41 -5.20 -1.52 -7.96
C PRO A 41 -4.76 -1.64 -6.51
N ALA A 42 -3.47 -1.42 -6.22
CA ALA A 42 -2.98 -1.50 -4.85
C ALA A 42 -3.68 -0.46 -3.97
N ILE A 43 -3.78 0.78 -4.45
CA ILE A 43 -4.47 1.84 -3.72
C ILE A 43 -5.91 1.43 -3.42
N THR A 44 -6.60 0.87 -4.40
CA THR A 44 -7.99 0.44 -4.22
C THR A 44 -8.12 -0.61 -3.12
N TYR A 45 -7.21 -1.60 -3.12
CA TYR A 45 -7.24 -2.63 -2.09
C TYR A 45 -6.97 -2.07 -0.70
N PHE A 46 -5.99 -1.16 -0.59
CA PHE A 46 -5.69 -0.56 0.70
C PHE A 46 -6.85 0.30 1.21
N GLU A 47 -7.50 1.04 0.32
CA GLU A 47 -8.66 1.83 0.72
C GLU A 47 -9.80 0.96 1.20
N LYS A 48 -10.04 -0.17 0.52
CA LYS A 48 -11.06 -1.11 0.97
C LYS A 48 -10.71 -1.74 2.32
N ALA A 49 -9.43 -2.05 2.51
CA ALA A 49 -8.99 -2.59 3.79
C ALA A 49 -9.27 -1.60 4.92
N LEU A 50 -9.00 -0.32 4.68
CA LEU A 50 -9.20 0.72 5.69
C LEU A 50 -10.68 1.00 5.95
N LYS A 51 -11.55 0.74 4.98
CA LYS A 51 -12.98 0.83 5.23
C LYS A 51 -13.45 -0.23 6.22
N LEU A 52 -12.85 -1.42 6.13
CA LEU A 52 -13.19 -2.51 7.04
C LEU A 52 -12.51 -2.37 8.39
N ASP A 53 -11.29 -1.83 8.40
CA ASP A 53 -10.54 -1.65 9.65
C ASP A 53 -9.78 -0.32 9.58
N PRO A 54 -10.40 0.78 10.02
CA PRO A 54 -9.74 2.08 9.97
C PRO A 54 -8.52 2.20 10.88
N ARG A 55 -8.31 1.25 11.79
CA ARG A 55 -7.18 1.27 12.71
C ARG A 55 -6.01 0.45 12.23
N ALA A 56 -6.07 -0.11 11.02
CA ALA A 56 -4.98 -0.89 10.47
C ALA A 56 -3.85 0.05 10.04
N ASP A 57 -2.97 0.38 10.99
CA ASP A 57 -1.90 1.34 10.75
C ASP A 57 -0.98 0.90 9.62
N HIS A 58 -0.72 -0.40 9.50
CA HIS A 58 0.10 -0.91 8.41
C HIS A 58 -0.54 -0.67 7.05
N ALA A 59 -1.88 -0.70 6.98
CA ALA A 59 -2.57 -0.41 5.72
C ALA A 59 -2.51 1.09 5.39
N VAL A 60 -2.55 1.95 6.41
CA VAL A 60 -2.40 3.38 6.20
C VAL A 60 -1.01 3.68 5.66
N TYR A 61 0.01 3.09 6.27
CA TYR A 61 1.39 3.28 5.80
C TYR A 61 1.58 2.77 4.38
N ALA A 62 1.04 1.58 4.08
CA ALA A 62 1.14 1.01 2.74
C ALA A 62 0.44 1.88 1.70
N LEU A 63 -0.71 2.45 2.08
CA LEU A 63 -1.43 3.37 1.19
C LEU A 63 -0.59 4.61 0.89
N ALA A 64 0.08 5.15 1.92
CA ALA A 64 0.98 6.28 1.71
C ALA A 64 2.10 5.93 0.74
N ALA A 65 2.69 4.75 0.91
CA ALA A 65 3.75 4.29 0.01
C ALA A 65 3.24 4.14 -1.44
N ALA A 66 2.03 3.63 -1.59
CA ALA A 66 1.44 3.48 -2.92
C ALA A 66 1.21 4.85 -3.58
N TYR A 67 0.70 5.81 -2.82
CA TYR A 67 0.54 7.16 -3.35
C TYR A 67 1.89 7.75 -3.76
N ALA A 68 2.92 7.55 -2.95
CA ALA A 68 4.25 8.07 -3.25
C ALA A 68 4.79 7.49 -4.55
N ARG A 69 4.66 6.17 -4.72
CA ARG A 69 5.12 5.52 -5.93
C ARG A 69 4.31 5.94 -7.15
N GLY A 70 3.06 6.30 -6.94
CA GLY A 70 2.19 6.77 -8.01
C GLY A 70 2.33 8.25 -8.33
N GLY A 71 3.21 8.95 -7.63
CA GLY A 71 3.45 10.36 -7.88
C GLY A 71 2.42 11.30 -7.26
N GLN A 72 1.55 10.79 -6.40
CA GLN A 72 0.54 11.60 -5.73
C GLN A 72 1.09 12.12 -4.41
N VAL A 73 1.96 13.12 -4.51
CA VAL A 73 2.78 13.60 -3.40
C VAL A 73 1.94 14.08 -2.23
N GLU A 74 0.94 14.90 -2.49
CA GLU A 74 0.14 15.49 -1.41
C GLU A 74 -0.63 14.43 -0.64
N LYS A 75 -1.23 13.49 -1.37
CA LYS A 75 -1.96 12.39 -0.73
C LYS A 75 -1.02 11.50 0.05
N ALA A 76 0.16 11.26 -0.49
CA ALA A 76 1.16 10.43 0.19
C ALA A 76 1.54 11.06 1.52
N ILE A 77 1.81 12.37 1.53
CA ILE A 77 2.21 13.06 2.75
C ILE A 77 1.09 13.06 3.77
N ALA A 78 -0.14 13.34 3.35
CA ALA A 78 -1.28 13.36 4.25
C ALA A 78 -1.52 11.99 4.87
N THR A 79 -1.42 10.95 4.06
CA THR A 79 -1.65 9.58 4.54
C THR A 79 -0.50 9.13 5.44
N LEU A 80 0.73 9.50 5.10
CA LEU A 80 1.88 9.18 5.94
C LEU A 80 1.77 9.86 7.30
N ARG A 81 1.30 11.11 7.32
CA ARG A 81 1.07 11.82 8.58
C ARG A 81 0.09 11.05 9.45
N GLN A 82 -0.96 10.52 8.85
CA GLN A 82 -1.91 9.67 9.56
C GLN A 82 -1.24 8.42 10.14
N ALA A 83 -0.42 7.76 9.34
CA ALA A 83 0.26 6.55 9.79
C ALA A 83 1.18 6.85 10.98
N ILE A 84 1.90 7.96 10.91
CA ILE A 84 2.81 8.36 12.00
C ILE A 84 2.01 8.69 13.26
N ALA A 85 0.86 9.32 13.11
CA ALA A 85 -0.01 9.61 14.26
C ALA A 85 -0.49 8.33 14.93
N MET A 86 -0.68 7.27 14.14
CA MET A 86 -1.11 5.99 14.69
C MET A 86 0.04 5.20 15.30
N ARG A 87 1.23 5.32 14.71
CA ARG A 87 2.43 4.61 15.19
C ARG A 87 3.65 5.43 14.82
N GLU A 88 4.28 5.97 15.84
CA GLU A 88 5.40 6.90 15.66
C GLU A 88 6.57 6.28 14.91
N THR A 89 6.77 4.97 15.02
CA THR A 89 7.90 4.31 14.37
C THR A 89 7.88 4.44 12.85
N TYR A 90 6.73 4.73 12.26
CA TYR A 90 6.66 4.92 10.81
C TYR A 90 7.45 6.15 10.35
N ARG A 91 7.71 7.09 11.25
CA ARG A 91 8.56 8.23 10.91
C ARG A 91 9.95 7.78 10.48
N LEU A 92 10.53 6.87 11.24
CA LEU A 92 11.86 6.32 10.90
C LEU A 92 11.80 5.40 9.70
N HIS A 93 10.75 4.60 9.61
CA HIS A 93 10.56 3.73 8.44
C HIS A 93 10.55 4.54 7.14
N ALA A 94 9.79 5.64 7.14
CA ALA A 94 9.64 6.43 5.93
C ALA A 94 10.96 7.08 5.50
N ARG A 95 11.81 7.42 6.45
CA ARG A 95 13.12 8.00 6.12
C ARG A 95 13.95 7.07 5.26
N ARG A 96 13.82 5.77 5.48
CA ARG A 96 14.68 4.77 4.84
C ARG A 96 13.98 3.99 3.74
N ASP A 97 12.69 4.16 3.62
CA ASP A 97 11.89 3.38 2.69
C ASP A 97 12.08 3.89 1.28
N PRO A 98 12.58 3.04 0.35
CA PRO A 98 12.76 3.47 -1.03
C PRO A 98 11.46 3.86 -1.73
N ASP A 99 10.31 3.40 -1.23
CA ASP A 99 9.03 3.78 -1.80
C ASP A 99 8.78 5.28 -1.68
N PHE A 100 9.43 5.95 -0.73
CA PHE A 100 9.29 7.38 -0.53
C PHE A 100 10.39 8.21 -1.19
N LEU A 101 11.24 7.57 -2.00
CA LEU A 101 12.28 8.31 -2.72
C LEU A 101 11.71 9.49 -3.53
N PRO A 102 10.56 9.36 -4.21
CA PRO A 102 10.02 10.50 -4.94
C PRO A 102 9.70 11.72 -4.07
N LEU A 103 9.55 11.53 -2.77
CA LEU A 103 9.22 12.62 -1.85
C LEU A 103 10.43 13.23 -1.15
N ARG A 104 11.60 12.68 -1.36
CA ARG A 104 12.78 13.08 -0.57
C ARG A 104 13.13 14.55 -0.71
N ALA A 105 12.87 15.13 -1.87
CA ALA A 105 13.15 16.55 -2.11
C ALA A 105 12.02 17.46 -1.64
N ASN A 106 10.90 16.89 -1.20
CA ASN A 106 9.75 17.68 -0.76
C ASN A 106 9.98 18.16 0.66
N SER A 107 9.89 19.47 0.88
CA SER A 107 10.19 20.06 2.18
C SER A 107 9.19 19.61 3.25
N GLU A 108 7.94 19.43 2.88
CA GLU A 108 6.92 19.00 3.83
C GLU A 108 7.19 17.57 4.29
N PHE A 109 7.58 16.69 3.37
CA PHE A 109 7.96 15.34 3.71
C PHE A 109 9.18 15.34 4.63
N GLN A 110 10.18 16.17 4.32
CA GLN A 110 11.41 16.25 5.12
C GLN A 110 11.10 16.66 6.55
N ARG A 111 10.22 17.63 6.72
CA ARG A 111 9.82 18.05 8.06
C ARG A 111 9.03 16.96 8.78
N LEU A 112 8.17 16.27 8.05
CA LEU A 112 7.32 15.24 8.63
C LEU A 112 8.15 14.09 9.19
N VAL A 113 9.18 13.65 8.46
CA VAL A 113 9.99 12.51 8.89
C VAL A 113 11.24 12.93 9.65
N GLY A 114 11.47 14.23 9.80
CA GLY A 114 12.57 14.72 10.61
C GLY A 114 13.92 14.72 9.92
N ILE A 115 13.94 14.80 8.60
CA ILE A 115 15.20 14.94 7.87
C ILE A 115 15.61 16.39 7.94
N GLU A 116 16.80 16.63 8.48
CA GLU A 116 17.35 17.98 8.51
C GLU A 116 18.08 18.25 7.22
N ILE A 117 17.79 19.41 6.63
CA ILE A 117 18.55 19.90 5.51
C ILE A 117 19.58 20.87 6.06
N ILE A 118 20.83 20.50 5.93
CA ILE A 118 21.92 21.39 6.30
C ILE A 118 22.33 22.08 5.02
N GLU A 119 22.18 23.37 5.01
CA GLU A 119 22.56 24.18 3.86
C GLU A 119 23.92 24.77 4.05
#